data_e9e10b6f58a777232f14c8be36bda094
#
_entry.id   e9e10b6f58a777232f14c8be36bda094
#
_cell.length_a   1.000
_cell.length_b   1.000
_cell.length_c   1.000
_cell.angle_alpha   90.00
_cell.angle_beta   90.00
_cell.angle_gamma   90.00
#
_symmetry.space_group_name_H-M   'P 1'
#
loop_
_entity.id
_entity.type
_entity.pdbx_description
1 polymer ?
#
loop_
_entity_poly.entity_id
_entity_poly.type
_entity_poly.pdbx_seq_one_letter_code
_entity_poly.pdbx_strand_id
1 'polypeptide(L)'
;DDHCRAIEAVITKGKLGETYCIGGLKETATNIDLVKLTLKLMDKSEDMIEFVADRPAHDNYAVDWTKINTELGWKPVETLETGLKKTIDWYTKNESWWRASKAEAEEFYKKLNDYKNIQK
;
A
#
# COMPACT_ATOMS: atom_id res chain seq x y z
N ASP A 1 5.61 -4.12 -9.16
CA ASP A 1 5.97 -5.23 -10.07
C ASP A 1 4.96 -6.38 -9.96
N ASP A 2 4.71 -6.95 -8.77
CA ASP A 2 3.83 -8.11 -8.61
C ASP A 2 2.40 -7.86 -9.09
N HIS A 3 1.83 -6.70 -8.77
CA HIS A 3 0.49 -6.33 -9.22
C HIS A 3 0.40 -6.19 -10.75
N CYS A 4 1.41 -5.58 -11.39
CA CYS A 4 1.47 -5.48 -12.85
C CYS A 4 1.58 -6.86 -13.52
N ARG A 5 2.38 -7.77 -12.96
CA ARG A 5 2.48 -9.16 -13.44
C ARG A 5 1.16 -9.92 -13.28
N ALA A 6 0.41 -9.65 -12.21
CA ALA A 6 -0.91 -10.23 -12.03
C ALA A 6 -1.90 -9.74 -13.08
N ILE A 7 -1.92 -8.42 -13.35
CA ILE A 7 -2.75 -7.82 -14.41
C ILE A 7 -2.40 -8.42 -15.78
N GLU A 8 -1.11 -8.54 -16.11
CA GLU A 8 -0.64 -9.17 -17.34
C GLU A 8 -1.12 -10.63 -17.44
N ALA A 9 -1.02 -11.40 -16.35
CA ALA A 9 -1.50 -12.78 -16.33
C ALA A 9 -3.02 -12.86 -16.58
N VAL A 10 -3.80 -11.95 -16.00
CA VAL A 10 -5.25 -11.89 -16.22
C VAL A 10 -5.59 -11.51 -17.67
N ILE A 11 -4.91 -10.52 -18.24
CA ILE A 11 -5.14 -10.11 -19.64
C ILE A 11 -4.79 -11.23 -20.62
N THR A 12 -3.70 -11.95 -20.35
CA THR A 12 -3.17 -12.95 -21.31
C THR A 12 -3.76 -14.35 -21.17
N LYS A 13 -4.19 -14.73 -19.96
CA LYS A 13 -4.61 -16.10 -19.61
C LYS A 13 -5.95 -16.17 -18.90
N GLY A 14 -6.50 -15.05 -18.43
CA GLY A 14 -7.75 -15.01 -17.69
C GLY A 14 -8.95 -15.45 -18.55
N LYS A 15 -9.92 -16.08 -17.92
CA LYS A 15 -11.17 -16.44 -18.57
C LYS A 15 -12.10 -15.23 -18.63
N LEU A 16 -12.78 -15.04 -19.77
CA LEU A 16 -13.73 -13.95 -19.93
C LEU A 16 -14.89 -14.08 -18.93
N GLY A 17 -15.24 -12.95 -18.30
CA GLY A 17 -16.31 -12.89 -17.31
C GLY A 17 -15.91 -13.31 -15.88
N GLU A 18 -14.67 -13.76 -15.67
CA GLU A 18 -14.19 -14.18 -14.36
C GLU A 18 -13.54 -13.03 -13.58
N THR A 19 -13.64 -13.11 -12.26
CA THR A 19 -12.99 -12.18 -11.34
C THR A 19 -11.79 -12.85 -10.67
N TYR A 20 -10.67 -12.14 -10.61
CA TYR A 20 -9.44 -12.60 -9.96
C TYR A 20 -9.02 -11.59 -8.88
N CYS A 21 -8.90 -12.06 -7.64
CA CYS A 21 -8.34 -11.26 -6.56
C CYS A 21 -6.80 -11.30 -6.59
N ILE A 22 -6.18 -10.14 -6.46
CA ILE A 22 -4.73 -10.00 -6.43
C ILE A 22 -4.34 -9.58 -5.02
N GLY A 23 -3.67 -10.43 -4.29
CA GLY A 23 -3.14 -10.21 -2.95
C GLY A 23 -1.76 -10.80 -2.81
N GLY A 24 -1.08 -10.58 -1.70
CA GLY A 24 0.30 -11.04 -1.58
C GLY A 24 0.73 -11.39 -0.16
N LEU A 25 0.05 -10.85 0.82
CA LEU A 25 0.35 -11.15 2.21
C LEU A 25 -0.38 -12.43 2.64
N LYS A 26 0.36 -13.35 3.25
CA LYS A 26 -0.22 -14.51 3.96
C LYS A 26 -0.57 -14.17 5.40
N GLU A 27 0.11 -13.19 5.96
CA GLU A 27 -0.07 -12.69 7.33
C GLU A 27 -0.47 -11.23 7.29
N THR A 28 -1.39 -10.86 8.16
CA THR A 28 -1.82 -9.47 8.31
C THR A 28 -0.79 -8.68 9.10
N ALA A 29 -0.22 -7.66 8.50
CA ALA A 29 0.58 -6.66 9.21
C ALA A 29 -0.34 -5.55 9.72
N THR A 30 -0.17 -5.13 10.96
CA THR A 30 -0.89 -3.96 11.49
C THR A 30 -0.30 -2.67 10.91
N ASN A 31 -1.07 -1.58 10.96
CA ASN A 31 -0.57 -0.28 10.51
C ASN A 31 0.70 0.13 11.28
N ILE A 32 0.75 -0.15 12.57
CA ILE A 32 1.92 0.18 13.39
C ILE A 32 3.15 -0.66 13.01
N ASP A 33 2.96 -1.95 12.68
CA ASP A 33 4.05 -2.81 12.23
C ASP A 33 4.63 -2.29 10.89
N LEU A 34 3.75 -1.86 9.97
CA LEU A 34 4.17 -1.27 8.70
C LEU A 34 4.95 0.03 8.90
N VAL A 35 4.48 0.90 9.79
CA VAL A 35 5.16 2.17 10.12
C VAL A 35 6.53 1.90 10.73
N LYS A 36 6.62 0.99 11.71
CA LYS A 36 7.90 0.62 12.35
C LYS A 36 8.88 0.01 11.35
N LEU A 37 8.41 -0.89 10.48
CA LEU A 37 9.24 -1.45 9.42
C LEU A 37 9.74 -0.37 8.46
N THR A 38 8.88 0.59 8.10
CA THR A 38 9.26 1.73 7.24
C THR A 38 10.35 2.56 7.89
N LEU A 39 10.19 2.95 9.15
CA LEU A 39 11.18 3.72 9.89
C LEU A 39 12.52 2.96 9.99
N LYS A 40 12.47 1.67 10.30
CA LYS A 40 13.66 0.81 10.34
C LYS A 40 14.40 0.79 9.01
N LEU A 41 13.67 0.61 7.89
CA LEU A 41 14.27 0.58 6.54
C LEU A 41 14.84 1.93 6.10
N MET A 42 14.35 3.02 6.68
CA MET A 42 14.82 4.39 6.44
C MET A 42 15.88 4.85 7.44
N ASP A 43 16.28 4.01 8.39
CA ASP A 43 17.19 4.36 9.50
C ASP A 43 16.68 5.59 10.29
N LYS A 44 15.39 5.55 10.66
CA LYS A 44 14.69 6.59 11.42
C LYS A 44 14.23 6.09 12.77
N SER A 45 14.15 7.02 13.75
CA SER A 45 13.66 6.73 15.10
C SER A 45 12.16 6.54 15.15
N GLU A 46 11.68 5.65 16.02
CA GLU A 46 10.25 5.48 16.33
C GLU A 46 9.64 6.72 17.01
N ASP A 47 10.43 7.65 17.52
CA ASP A 47 9.96 8.93 18.08
C ASP A 47 9.24 9.80 17.06
N MET A 48 9.36 9.48 15.77
CA MET A 48 8.61 10.13 14.69
C MET A 48 7.14 9.66 14.60
N ILE A 49 6.74 8.65 15.38
CA ILE A 49 5.37 8.13 15.35
C ILE A 49 4.48 9.05 16.19
N GLU A 50 3.44 9.58 15.57
CA GLU A 50 2.38 10.31 16.24
C GLU A 50 1.09 9.50 16.19
N PHE A 51 0.49 9.26 17.35
CA PHE A 51 -0.81 8.60 17.45
C PHE A 51 -1.92 9.66 17.39
N VAL A 52 -2.84 9.48 16.47
CA VAL A 52 -3.99 10.35 16.26
C VAL A 52 -5.27 9.60 16.59
N ALA A 53 -6.40 10.34 16.71
CA ALA A 53 -7.70 9.73 16.92
C ALA A 53 -8.02 8.72 15.83
N ASP A 54 -8.61 7.60 16.22
CA ASP A 54 -9.00 6.53 15.31
C ASP A 54 -10.00 7.01 14.25
N ARG A 55 -9.89 6.47 13.05
CA ARG A 55 -10.83 6.72 11.96
C ARG A 55 -11.71 5.49 11.81
N PRO A 56 -13.02 5.59 12.08
CA PRO A 56 -13.90 4.46 11.88
C PRO A 56 -13.92 4.09 10.39
N ALA A 57 -13.54 2.91 10.08
CA ALA A 57 -13.72 2.06 8.90
C ALA A 57 -12.46 1.27 8.54
N HIS A 58 -12.63 0.03 8.15
CA HIS A 58 -11.61 -0.83 7.53
C HIS A 58 -10.53 -1.38 8.45
N ASP A 59 -10.92 -2.32 9.28
CA ASP A 59 -9.99 -2.97 10.22
C ASP A 59 -9.04 -3.97 9.54
N ASN A 60 -9.45 -4.55 8.41
CA ASN A 60 -8.63 -5.56 7.72
C ASN A 60 -8.91 -5.59 6.20
N TYR A 61 -7.84 -5.56 5.42
CA TYR A 61 -7.86 -5.76 3.97
C TYR A 61 -7.03 -6.98 3.61
N ALA A 62 -7.66 -8.14 3.63
CA ALA A 62 -7.06 -9.37 3.15
C ALA A 62 -7.92 -9.95 2.02
N VAL A 63 -7.29 -10.31 0.92
CA VAL A 63 -7.96 -10.96 -0.21
C VAL A 63 -7.35 -12.35 -0.44
N ASP A 64 -8.20 -13.30 -0.74
CA ASP A 64 -7.77 -14.64 -1.16
C ASP A 64 -7.37 -14.62 -2.64
N TRP A 65 -6.10 -14.89 -2.90
CA TRP A 65 -5.52 -14.94 -4.24
C TRP A 65 -5.32 -16.38 -4.75
N THR A 66 -5.92 -17.37 -4.09
CA THR A 66 -5.79 -18.80 -4.46
C THR A 66 -6.23 -19.05 -5.89
N LYS A 67 -7.32 -18.42 -6.35
CA LYS A 67 -7.86 -18.60 -7.70
C LYS A 67 -6.87 -18.16 -8.78
N ILE A 68 -6.28 -16.97 -8.66
CA ILE A 68 -5.30 -16.49 -9.66
C ILE A 68 -4.05 -17.36 -9.67
N ASN A 69 -3.65 -17.89 -8.51
CA ASN A 69 -2.52 -18.81 -8.42
C ASN A 69 -2.82 -20.15 -9.12
N THR A 70 -3.95 -20.77 -8.81
CA THR A 70 -4.30 -22.10 -9.35
C THR A 70 -4.63 -22.09 -10.83
N GLU A 71 -5.32 -21.05 -11.31
CA GLU A 71 -5.76 -20.96 -12.71
C GLU A 71 -4.74 -20.31 -13.63
N LEU A 72 -4.03 -19.28 -13.18
CA LEU A 72 -3.11 -18.51 -14.00
C LEU A 72 -1.64 -18.69 -13.65
N GLY A 73 -1.33 -19.42 -12.57
CA GLY A 73 0.04 -19.67 -12.10
C GLY A 73 0.73 -18.45 -11.49
N TRP A 74 -0.01 -17.37 -11.25
CA TRP A 74 0.56 -16.17 -10.65
C TRP A 74 0.74 -16.34 -9.14
N LYS A 75 1.85 -15.85 -8.63
CA LYS A 75 2.14 -15.70 -7.20
C LYS A 75 2.99 -14.45 -6.95
N PRO A 76 2.87 -13.83 -5.76
CA PRO A 76 3.76 -12.74 -5.38
C PRO A 76 5.21 -13.25 -5.27
N VAL A 77 6.15 -12.42 -5.65
CA VAL A 77 7.59 -12.65 -5.53
C VAL A 77 8.17 -11.82 -4.40
N GLU A 78 7.60 -10.64 -4.20
CA GLU A 78 8.04 -9.74 -3.15
C GLU A 78 7.44 -10.12 -1.79
N THR A 79 8.26 -10.00 -0.75
CA THR A 79 7.76 -9.94 0.64
C THR A 79 7.36 -8.49 0.96
N LEU A 80 6.67 -8.27 2.08
CA LEU A 80 6.37 -6.92 2.56
C LEU A 80 7.65 -6.09 2.71
N GLU A 81 8.69 -6.67 3.28
CA GLU A 81 9.96 -5.97 3.51
C GLU A 81 10.68 -5.63 2.21
N THR A 82 10.81 -6.59 1.28
CA THR A 82 11.50 -6.35 0.00
C THR A 82 10.76 -5.36 -0.88
N GLY A 83 9.43 -5.46 -0.94
CA GLY A 83 8.58 -4.53 -1.68
C GLY A 83 8.60 -3.12 -1.09
N LEU A 84 8.54 -3.01 0.24
CA LEU A 84 8.61 -1.72 0.93
C LEU A 84 9.97 -1.04 0.72
N LYS A 85 11.07 -1.81 0.82
CA LYS A 85 12.41 -1.30 0.54
C LYS A 85 12.52 -0.74 -0.87
N LYS A 86 12.04 -1.46 -1.89
CA LYS A 86 12.03 -0.98 -3.28
C LYS A 86 11.20 0.29 -3.43
N THR A 87 10.09 0.40 -2.72
CA THR A 87 9.22 1.58 -2.72
C THR A 87 9.95 2.78 -2.12
N ILE A 88 10.60 2.62 -0.96
CA ILE A 88 11.41 3.67 -0.31
C ILE A 88 12.54 4.12 -1.24
N ASP A 89 13.27 3.17 -1.82
CA ASP A 89 14.37 3.47 -2.76
C ASP A 89 13.86 4.25 -3.98
N TRP A 90 12.67 3.91 -4.49
CA TRP A 90 12.08 4.63 -5.61
C TRP A 90 11.70 6.06 -5.24
N TYR A 91 11.00 6.27 -4.12
CA TYR A 91 10.64 7.61 -3.65
C TYR A 91 11.86 8.48 -3.40
N THR A 92 12.92 7.92 -2.82
CA THR A 92 14.17 8.62 -2.57
C THR A 92 14.85 9.06 -3.87
N LYS A 93 14.86 8.20 -4.90
CA LYS A 93 15.49 8.49 -6.19
C LYS A 93 14.67 9.42 -7.08
N ASN A 94 13.36 9.47 -6.87
CA ASN A 94 12.42 10.23 -7.71
C ASN A 94 11.79 11.42 -6.97
N GLU A 95 12.54 12.04 -6.08
CA GLU A 95 12.05 13.12 -5.22
C GLU A 95 11.46 14.29 -6.01
N SER A 96 12.07 14.69 -7.11
CA SER A 96 11.58 15.76 -7.98
C SER A 96 10.21 15.47 -8.59
N TRP A 97 9.87 14.19 -8.80
CA TRP A 97 8.59 13.79 -9.38
C TRP A 97 7.41 14.00 -8.42
N TRP A 98 7.56 13.60 -7.16
CA TRP A 98 6.46 13.67 -6.20
C TRP A 98 6.42 14.98 -5.38
N ARG A 99 7.55 15.68 -5.20
CA ARG A 99 7.59 16.94 -4.45
C ARG A 99 6.69 18.02 -5.05
N ALA A 100 6.58 18.07 -6.37
CA ALA A 100 5.74 19.05 -7.04
C ALA A 100 4.25 18.98 -6.61
N SER A 101 3.74 17.76 -6.40
CA SER A 101 2.34 17.52 -6.01
C SER A 101 2.14 17.49 -4.48
N LYS A 102 3.22 17.50 -3.69
CA LYS A 102 3.12 17.34 -2.23
C LYS A 102 2.41 18.53 -1.58
N ALA A 103 2.77 19.75 -1.98
CA ALA A 103 2.22 20.96 -1.40
C ALA A 103 0.69 21.05 -1.62
N GLU A 104 0.21 20.73 -2.82
CA GLU A 104 -1.21 20.69 -3.14
C GLU A 104 -1.96 19.61 -2.33
N ALA A 105 -1.36 18.42 -2.20
CA ALA A 105 -1.94 17.34 -1.42
C ALA A 105 -2.03 17.70 0.07
N GLU A 106 -0.99 18.30 0.66
CA GLU A 106 -0.99 18.76 2.05
C GLU A 106 -2.05 19.85 2.30
N GLU A 107 -2.20 20.81 1.40
CA GLU A 107 -3.24 21.83 1.48
C GLU A 107 -4.65 21.22 1.39
N PHE A 108 -4.85 20.28 0.48
CA PHE A 108 -6.11 19.54 0.36
C PHE A 108 -6.47 18.80 1.64
N TYR A 109 -5.55 18.05 2.22
CA TYR A 109 -5.77 17.31 3.47
C TYR A 109 -6.00 18.21 4.67
N LYS A 110 -5.33 19.36 4.73
CA LYS A 110 -5.56 20.38 5.76
C LYS A 110 -6.99 20.89 5.69
N LYS A 111 -7.46 21.30 4.51
CA LYS A 111 -8.86 21.74 4.30
C LYS A 111 -9.87 20.65 4.67
N LEU A 112 -9.59 19.38 4.33
CA LEU A 112 -10.46 18.25 4.65
C LEU A 112 -10.58 18.01 6.17
N ASN A 113 -9.48 18.16 6.90
CA ASN A 113 -9.47 18.02 8.35
C ASN A 113 -10.19 19.19 9.04
N ASP A 114 -10.04 20.41 8.54
CA ASP A 114 -10.78 21.59 9.03
C ASP A 114 -12.30 21.42 8.83
N TYR A 115 -12.74 20.90 7.69
CA TYR A 115 -14.16 20.58 7.44
C TYR A 115 -14.75 19.57 8.42
N LYS A 116 -13.99 18.55 8.83
CA LYS A 116 -14.44 17.55 9.82
C LYS A 116 -14.54 18.11 11.23
N ASN A 117 -13.79 19.15 11.55
CA ASN A 117 -13.83 19.81 12.86
C ASN A 117 -15.01 20.80 12.99
N ILE A 118 -15.57 21.27 11.87
CA ILE A 118 -16.74 22.19 11.85
C ILE A 118 -18.07 21.43 12.01
N GLN A 119 -18.09 20.10 11.76
CA GLN A 119 -19.31 19.29 11.83
C GLN A 119 -19.48 18.55 13.20
N LYS A 120 -18.66 18.85 14.17
CA LYS A 120 -18.82 18.42 15.57
C LYS A 120 -19.39 19.54 16.43
#